data_8df988bf696d7412c8d0f6991cc3d6ae
#
_entry.id   8df988bf696d7412c8d0f6991cc3d6ae
#
_cell.length_a   1.000
_cell.length_b   1.000
_cell.length_c   1.000
_cell.angle_alpha   90.00
_cell.angle_beta   90.00
_cell.angle_gamma   90.00
#
_symmetry.space_group_name_H-M   'P 1'
#
loop_
_entity.id
_entity.type
_entity.pdbx_description
1 polymer ?
#
loop_
_entity_poly.entity_id
_entity_poly.type
_entity_poly.pdbx_seq_one_letter_code
_entity_poly.pdbx_strand_id
1 'polypeptide(L)' 'MKILIIWTDSFGDFIFRTDKDVSESDLVDENGRLKDEVIELVIKKYNMDADFYEVMKNDEFNIFISGIQDFPEF' A
#
# COMPACT_ATOMS: atom_id res chain seq x y z
N MET A 1 -13.63 -7.80 -6.01
CA MET A 1 -12.29 -7.19 -6.15
C MET A 1 -12.21 -5.93 -5.32
N LYS A 2 -11.07 -5.69 -4.69
CA LYS A 2 -10.84 -4.49 -3.90
C LYS A 2 -9.73 -3.65 -4.51
N ILE A 3 -9.80 -2.35 -4.28
CA ILE A 3 -8.71 -1.43 -4.57
C ILE A 3 -8.05 -1.08 -3.24
N LEU A 4 -6.75 -1.26 -3.20
CA LEU A 4 -5.90 -0.88 -2.08
C LEU A 4 -5.04 0.29 -2.51
N ILE A 5 -5.11 1.39 -1.77
CA ILE A 5 -4.27 2.55 -2.01
C ILE A 5 -3.39 2.75 -0.78
N ILE A 6 -2.08 2.78 -1.00
CA ILE A 6 -1.10 3.12 0.04
C ILE A 6 -0.53 4.48 -0.33
N TRP A 7 -0.90 5.50 0.42
CA TRP A 7 -0.35 6.84 0.25
C TRP A 7 0.88 6.98 1.14
N THR A 8 1.92 7.54 0.58
CA THR A 8 3.14 7.88 1.33
C THR A 8 3.49 9.34 1.12
N ASP A 9 4.05 9.95 2.16
CA ASP A 9 4.39 11.38 2.11
C ASP A 9 5.45 11.69 1.04
N SER A 10 6.43 10.80 0.88
CA SER A 10 7.54 11.04 -0.06
C SER A 10 7.21 10.69 -1.51
N PHE A 11 6.30 9.73 -1.74
CA PHE A 11 6.07 9.17 -3.09
C PHE A 11 4.64 9.32 -3.60
N GLY A 12 3.70 9.73 -2.75
CA GLY A 12 2.29 9.79 -3.12
C GLY A 12 1.61 8.43 -3.09
N ASP A 13 0.68 8.19 -4.00
CA ASP A 13 -0.18 7.01 -3.97
C ASP A 13 0.42 5.82 -4.73
N PHE A 14 0.30 4.65 -4.09
CA PHE A 14 0.53 3.36 -4.75
C PHE A 14 -0.78 2.60 -4.78
N ILE A 15 -1.22 2.18 -5.97
CA ILE A 15 -2.53 1.59 -6.17
C ILE A 15 -2.39 0.12 -6.55
N PHE A 16 -3.14 -0.73 -5.83
CA PHE A 16 -3.17 -2.17 -6.08
C PHE A 16 -4.62 -2.63 -6.24
N ARG A 17 -4.79 -3.68 -7.02
CA ARG A 17 -6.04 -4.41 -7.10
C ARG A 17 -5.84 -5.79 -6.50
N THR A 18 -6.78 -6.25 -5.71
CA THR A 18 -6.69 -7.57 -5.09
C THR A 18 -8.06 -8.21 -4.96
N ASP A 19 -8.11 -9.53 -5.16
CA ASP A 19 -9.29 -10.33 -4.87
C ASP A 19 -9.29 -10.86 -3.44
N LYS A 20 -8.19 -10.66 -2.72
CA LYS A 20 -8.05 -11.09 -1.33
C LYS A 20 -8.79 -10.15 -0.40
N ASP A 21 -9.28 -10.70 0.69
CA ASP A 21 -9.88 -9.91 1.76
C ASP A 21 -8.75 -9.37 2.65
N VAL A 22 -8.32 -8.17 2.32
CA VAL A 22 -7.19 -7.51 2.98
C VAL A 22 -7.71 -6.42 3.91
N SER A 23 -7.16 -6.37 5.11
CA SER A 23 -7.43 -5.29 6.07
C SER A 23 -6.15 -4.51 6.34
N GLU A 24 -6.30 -3.33 6.96
CA GLU A 24 -5.16 -2.50 7.31
C GLU A 24 -4.17 -3.24 8.22
N SER A 25 -4.68 -4.04 9.16
CA SER A 25 -3.83 -4.82 10.06
C SER A 25 -2.96 -5.85 9.36
N ASP A 26 -3.34 -6.28 8.15
CA ASP A 26 -2.53 -7.20 7.35
C ASP A 26 -1.31 -6.52 6.72
N LEU A 27 -1.30 -5.20 6.70
CA LEU A 27 -0.30 -4.42 5.98
C LEU A 27 0.65 -3.69 6.91
N VAL A 28 0.31 -3.59 8.19
CA VAL A 28 1.03 -2.82 9.19
C VAL A 28 1.60 -3.77 10.26
N ASP A 29 2.84 -3.52 10.65
CA ASP A 29 3.49 -4.33 11.68
C ASP A 29 3.10 -3.88 13.09
N GLU A 30 3.65 -4.56 14.11
CA GLU A 30 3.36 -4.26 15.50
C GLU A 30 3.83 -2.88 15.96
N ASN A 31 4.75 -2.27 15.21
CA ASN A 31 5.28 -0.94 15.50
C ASN A 31 4.50 0.17 14.79
N GLY A 32 3.43 -0.18 14.08
CA GLY A 32 2.65 0.80 13.32
C GLY A 32 3.29 1.25 12.02
N ARG A 33 4.21 0.46 11.48
CA ARG A 33 4.87 0.72 10.20
C ARG A 33 4.40 -0.26 9.15
N LEU A 34 4.55 0.10 7.87
CA LEU A 34 4.29 -0.84 6.78
C LEU A 34 5.19 -2.06 6.94
N LYS A 35 4.63 -3.24 6.75
CA LYS A 35 5.40 -4.48 6.80
C LYS A 35 6.45 -4.49 5.71
N ASP A 36 7.59 -5.13 5.98
CA ASP A 36 8.70 -5.23 5.04
C ASP A 36 8.25 -5.85 3.72
N GLU A 37 7.45 -6.89 3.78
CA GLU A 37 6.92 -7.58 2.60
C GLU A 37 6.00 -6.68 1.75
N VAL A 38 5.30 -5.73 2.39
CA VAL A 38 4.45 -4.77 1.68
C VAL A 38 5.33 -3.76 0.94
N ILE A 39 6.37 -3.26 1.58
CA ILE A 39 7.31 -2.32 0.97
C ILE A 39 8.01 -2.98 -0.22
N GLU A 40 8.45 -4.22 -0.07
CA GLU A 40 9.09 -4.97 -1.16
C GLU A 40 8.14 -5.16 -2.34
N LEU A 41 6.87 -5.43 -2.07
CA LEU A 41 5.86 -5.57 -3.11
C LEU A 41 5.65 -4.26 -3.87
N VAL A 42 5.60 -3.13 -3.17
CA VAL A 42 5.49 -1.81 -3.79
C VAL A 42 6.69 -1.52 -4.69
N ILE A 43 7.89 -1.74 -4.17
CA ILE A 43 9.13 -1.52 -4.92
C ILE A 43 9.13 -2.36 -6.19
N LYS A 44 8.75 -3.61 -6.09
CA LYS A 44 8.72 -4.54 -7.23
C LYS A 44 7.69 -4.10 -8.27
N LYS A 45 6.47 -3.80 -7.81
CA LYS A 45 5.38 -3.46 -8.74
C LYS A 45 5.65 -2.17 -9.51
N TYR A 46 6.19 -1.17 -8.84
CA TYR A 46 6.45 0.13 -9.43
C TYR A 46 7.87 0.27 -9.98
N ASN A 47 8.63 -0.84 -9.98
CA ASN A 47 10.00 -0.87 -10.51
C ASN A 47 10.88 0.23 -9.92
N MET A 48 10.81 0.36 -8.59
CA MET A 48 11.55 1.37 -7.85
C MET A 48 12.93 0.87 -7.46
N ASP A 49 13.83 1.80 -7.18
CA ASP A 49 15.15 1.48 -6.64
C ASP A 49 15.02 0.92 -5.22
N ALA A 50 15.79 -0.13 -4.92
CA ALA A 50 15.82 -0.75 -3.59
C ALA A 50 16.24 0.24 -2.49
N ASP A 51 16.97 1.30 -2.83
CA ASP A 51 17.37 2.34 -1.89
C ASP A 51 16.17 3.09 -1.29
N PHE A 52 15.02 3.04 -1.92
CA PHE A 52 13.81 3.67 -1.39
C PHE A 52 13.14 2.88 -0.27
N TYR A 53 13.61 1.67 0.02
CA TYR A 53 13.08 0.85 1.10
C TYR A 53 13.13 1.59 2.44
N GLU A 54 14.29 2.12 2.79
CA GLU A 54 14.48 2.84 4.07
C GLU A 54 13.63 4.10 4.15
N VAL A 55 13.50 4.83 3.06
CA VAL A 55 12.65 6.02 3.01
C VAL A 55 11.21 5.63 3.29
N MET A 56 10.72 4.61 2.60
CA MET A 56 9.33 4.15 2.73
C MET A 56 9.05 3.57 4.12
N LYS A 57 10.02 2.87 4.71
CA LYS A 57 9.89 2.27 6.05
C LYS A 57 9.70 3.32 7.14
N ASN A 58 10.33 4.49 6.98
CA ASN A 58 10.30 5.57 7.96
C ASN A 58 9.33 6.69 7.61
N ASP A 59 8.61 6.56 6.50
CA ASP A 59 7.72 7.59 5.98
C ASP A 59 6.37 7.59 6.67
N GLU A 60 5.67 8.71 6.60
CA GLU A 60 4.26 8.75 6.96
C GLU A 60 3.43 8.14 5.84
N PHE A 61 2.40 7.40 6.20
CA PHE A 61 1.56 6.73 5.22
C PHE A 61 0.11 6.66 5.68
N ASN A 62 -0.79 6.46 4.72
CA ASN A 62 -2.19 6.16 4.96
C ASN A 62 -2.60 5.01 4.04
N ILE A 63 -3.52 4.18 4.51
CA ILE A 63 -4.03 3.04 3.79
C ILE A 63 -5.52 3.23 3.54
N PHE A 64 -5.94 3.08 2.30
CA PHE A 64 -7.34 3.14 1.89
C PHE A 64 -7.71 1.84 1.19
N ILE A 65 -8.76 1.18 1.66
CA ILE A 65 -9.24 -0.07 1.08
C ILE A 65 -10.70 0.13 0.70
N SER A 66 -11.02 -0.12 -0.57
CA SER A 66 -12.38 0.05 -1.09
C SER A 66 -12.71 -1.05 -2.06
N GLY A 67 -13.97 -1.51 -2.04
CA GLY A 67 -14.46 -2.44 -3.03
C GLY A 67 -14.76 -1.73 -4.35
N ILE A 68 -14.39 -2.35 -5.48
CA ILE A 68 -14.68 -1.75 -6.80
C ILE A 68 -16.19 -1.58 -7.02
N GLN A 69 -16.98 -2.54 -6.55
CA GLN A 69 -18.43 -2.49 -6.68
C GLN A 69 -19.06 -1.35 -5.88
N ASP A 70 -18.31 -0.70 -5.00
CA ASP A 70 -18.82 0.42 -4.22
C ASP A 70 -18.73 1.74 -4.97
N PHE A 71 -18.03 1.77 -6.09
CA PHE A 71 -17.94 2.95 -6.93
C PHE A 71 -19.21 3.09 -7.77
N PRO A 72 -19.75 4.31 -7.89
CA PRO A 72 -20.92 4.53 -8.74
C PRO A 72 -20.58 4.26 -10.19
N GLU A 73 -21.53 3.67 -10.90
CA GLU A 73 -21.41 3.50 -12.34
C GLU A 73 -21.77 4.81 -13.05
N PHE A 74 -21.02 5.08 -14.07
CA PHE A 74 -21.24 6.26 -14.91
C PHE A 74 -21.66 5.89 -16.30
#